data_9acee83485816c65f862719770e2793a
#
_entry.id   9acee83485816c65f862719770e2793a
#
_cell.length_a   1.000
_cell.length_b   1.000
_cell.length_c   1.000
_cell.angle_alpha   90.00
_cell.angle_beta   90.00
_cell.angle_gamma   90.00
#
_symmetry.space_group_name_H-M   'P 1'
#
loop_
_entity.id
_entity.type
_entity.pdbx_description
1 polymer ?
#
loop_
_entity_poly.entity_id
_entity_poly.type
_entity_poly.pdbx_seq_one_letter_code
_entity_poly.pdbx_strand_id
1 'polypeptide(L)'
;PRPAHPRRGSLKTLLPLLENRRLLLLSAIGFVLMGTFATIYTYITFVLLNPPYALTKTALAPIFLMQIFGSLGSFFTGRALARQSHGRLMFLGLGLMMGGALITLAPPIAAKLIGLAVFIAGLFTAHTTATSWIGRLDDVHDTAPAVSLYMLCYYIGGSVLAVLGGFAYAEVGWPAVIALIAAATLVAILAALRLCRHLSAADTAS
;
A
#
# COMPACT_ATOMS: atom_id res chain seq x y z
N PRO A 1 -25.08 -32.84 15.41
CA PRO A 1 -25.50 -31.75 14.53
C PRO A 1 -24.43 -30.67 14.57
N ARG A 2 -23.71 -30.47 13.43
CA ARG A 2 -22.77 -29.37 13.30
C ARG A 2 -23.59 -28.08 13.21
N PRO A 3 -23.26 -27.02 13.96
CA PRO A 3 -23.95 -25.75 13.80
C PRO A 3 -23.75 -25.27 12.34
N ALA A 4 -24.86 -24.88 11.70
CA ALA A 4 -24.86 -24.33 10.37
C ALA A 4 -23.99 -23.06 10.37
N HIS A 5 -22.84 -23.08 9.70
CA HIS A 5 -22.06 -21.88 9.49
C HIS A 5 -22.93 -20.85 8.76
N PRO A 6 -23.07 -19.62 9.26
CA PRO A 6 -23.81 -18.58 8.57
C PRO A 6 -23.20 -18.43 7.18
N ARG A 7 -24.05 -18.36 6.15
CA ARG A 7 -23.66 -18.17 4.76
C ARG A 7 -22.81 -16.89 4.64
N ARG A 8 -21.49 -17.06 4.62
CA ARG A 8 -20.50 -16.01 4.39
C ARG A 8 -20.75 -15.46 3.00
N GLY A 9 -21.06 -14.16 2.88
CA GLY A 9 -21.11 -13.48 1.59
C GLY A 9 -22.42 -12.76 1.23
N SER A 10 -23.29 -12.45 2.19
CA SER A 10 -24.44 -11.59 1.92
C SER A 10 -23.99 -10.12 1.86
N LEU A 11 -24.43 -9.38 0.82
CA LEU A 11 -24.29 -7.91 0.73
C LEU A 11 -24.74 -7.21 2.03
N LYS A 12 -25.71 -7.80 2.77
CA LYS A 12 -26.17 -7.33 4.08
C LYS A 12 -25.05 -7.32 5.15
N THR A 13 -24.00 -8.11 4.99
CA THR A 13 -22.86 -8.14 5.92
C THR A 13 -21.83 -7.05 5.61
N LEU A 14 -21.83 -6.52 4.38
CA LEU A 14 -20.91 -5.47 3.95
C LEU A 14 -21.41 -4.06 4.29
N LEU A 15 -22.73 -3.83 4.32
CA LEU A 15 -23.31 -2.52 4.60
C LEU A 15 -22.85 -1.91 5.94
N PRO A 16 -22.89 -2.62 7.07
CA PRO A 16 -22.38 -2.08 8.34
C PRO A 16 -20.90 -1.76 8.32
N LEU A 17 -20.10 -2.49 7.50
CA LEU A 17 -18.66 -2.24 7.37
C LEU A 17 -18.35 -0.94 6.62
N LEU A 18 -19.26 -0.52 5.71
CA LEU A 18 -19.14 0.76 5.00
C LEU A 18 -19.45 1.98 5.89
N GLU A 19 -20.06 1.77 7.07
CA GLU A 19 -20.27 2.82 8.06
C GLU A 19 -19.07 2.97 9.01
N ASN A 20 -18.20 1.97 9.07
CA ASN A 20 -17.01 1.99 9.93
C ASN A 20 -15.91 2.86 9.32
N ARG A 21 -15.80 4.11 9.82
CA ARG A 21 -14.81 5.10 9.33
C ARG A 21 -13.38 4.63 9.46
N ARG A 22 -13.03 3.84 10.51
CA ARG A 22 -11.67 3.33 10.73
C ARG A 22 -11.31 2.30 9.65
N LEU A 23 -12.24 1.40 9.34
CA LEU A 23 -12.07 0.41 8.28
C LEU A 23 -11.99 1.06 6.90
N LEU A 24 -12.81 2.09 6.63
CA LEU A 24 -12.75 2.83 5.37
C LEU A 24 -11.42 3.56 5.20
N LEU A 25 -10.86 4.16 6.25
CA LEU A 25 -9.53 4.78 6.20
C LEU A 25 -8.43 3.75 5.90
N LEU A 26 -8.46 2.57 6.54
CA LEU A 26 -7.54 1.49 6.23
C LEU A 26 -7.71 0.98 4.81
N SER A 27 -8.95 0.86 4.33
CA SER A 27 -9.24 0.46 2.94
C SER A 27 -8.76 1.49 1.91
N ALA A 28 -8.88 2.79 2.22
CA ALA A 28 -8.32 3.86 1.40
C ALA A 28 -6.78 3.82 1.36
N ILE A 29 -6.13 3.51 2.49
CA ILE A 29 -4.69 3.26 2.51
C ILE A 29 -4.36 2.06 1.61
N GLY A 30 -5.09 0.95 1.74
CA GLY A 30 -4.91 -0.23 0.89
C GLY A 30 -5.03 0.07 -0.60
N PHE A 31 -6.03 0.87 -1.00
CA PHE A 31 -6.22 1.37 -2.37
C PHE A 31 -4.95 2.07 -2.88
N VAL A 32 -4.37 2.97 -2.08
CA VAL A 32 -3.13 3.67 -2.44
C VAL A 32 -1.95 2.72 -2.53
N LEU A 33 -1.81 1.78 -1.59
CA LEU A 33 -0.69 0.85 -1.55
C LEU A 33 -0.59 0.03 -2.85
N MET A 34 -1.67 -0.66 -3.24
CA MET A 34 -1.66 -1.46 -4.47
C MET A 34 -1.61 -0.59 -5.71
N GLY A 35 -2.30 0.55 -5.67
CA GLY A 35 -2.32 1.48 -6.79
C GLY A 35 -0.93 2.00 -7.13
N THR A 36 -0.19 2.47 -6.14
CA THR A 36 1.18 2.95 -6.32
C THR A 36 2.16 1.83 -6.67
N PHE A 37 1.95 0.62 -6.11
CA PHE A 37 2.72 -0.56 -6.47
C PHE A 37 2.57 -0.92 -7.95
N ALA A 38 1.33 -1.08 -8.42
CA ALA A 38 1.06 -1.39 -9.82
C ALA A 38 1.61 -0.32 -10.76
N THR A 39 1.46 0.95 -10.38
CA THR A 39 1.95 2.09 -11.15
C THR A 39 3.48 2.08 -11.26
N ILE A 40 4.21 2.00 -10.14
CA ILE A 40 5.67 2.08 -10.18
C ILE A 40 6.29 0.91 -10.95
N TYR A 41 5.79 -0.31 -10.76
CA TYR A 41 6.29 -1.50 -11.46
C TYR A 41 6.03 -1.46 -12.95
N THR A 42 4.84 -1.03 -13.35
CA THR A 42 4.49 -0.93 -14.77
C THR A 42 5.39 0.10 -15.47
N TYR A 43 5.48 1.31 -14.94
CA TYR A 43 6.12 2.40 -15.66
C TYR A 43 7.63 2.45 -15.50
N ILE A 44 8.24 1.94 -14.42
CA ILE A 44 9.69 1.78 -14.32
C ILE A 44 10.21 0.82 -15.38
N THR A 45 9.43 -0.19 -15.74
CA THR A 45 9.77 -1.12 -16.83
C THR A 45 9.90 -0.38 -18.16
N PHE A 46 8.94 0.51 -18.47
CA PHE A 46 9.03 1.33 -19.69
C PHE A 46 10.24 2.27 -19.65
N VAL A 47 10.53 2.89 -18.52
CA VAL A 47 11.70 3.76 -18.35
C VAL A 47 12.99 3.02 -18.65
N LEU A 48 13.14 1.81 -18.15
CA LEU A 48 14.38 1.04 -18.27
C LEU A 48 14.55 0.36 -19.64
N LEU A 49 13.46 0.08 -20.36
CA LEU A 49 13.49 -0.44 -21.73
C LEU A 49 13.85 0.64 -22.77
N ASN A 50 13.59 1.91 -22.48
CA ASN A 50 13.81 3.01 -23.39
C ASN A 50 15.15 3.75 -23.09
N PRO A 51 15.69 4.55 -24.05
CA PRO A 51 16.83 5.41 -23.77
C PRO A 51 16.60 6.32 -22.55
N PRO A 52 17.65 6.60 -21.77
CA PRO A 52 19.07 6.28 -21.98
C PRO A 52 19.49 4.87 -21.52
N TYR A 53 18.61 4.10 -20.87
CA TYR A 53 19.00 2.80 -20.30
C TYR A 53 18.99 1.67 -21.34
N ALA A 54 17.98 1.61 -22.19
CA ALA A 54 17.83 0.64 -23.29
C ALA A 54 18.12 -0.81 -22.89
N LEU A 55 17.66 -1.22 -21.67
CA LEU A 55 17.88 -2.58 -21.17
C LEU A 55 17.09 -3.60 -22.00
N THR A 56 17.65 -4.80 -22.13
CA THR A 56 16.93 -5.93 -22.72
C THR A 56 15.86 -6.47 -21.75
N LYS A 57 14.83 -7.13 -22.28
CA LYS A 57 13.80 -7.77 -21.45
C LYS A 57 14.39 -8.76 -20.43
N THR A 58 15.46 -9.47 -20.80
CA THR A 58 16.17 -10.38 -19.90
C THR A 58 16.89 -9.63 -18.77
N ALA A 59 17.47 -8.46 -19.05
CA ALA A 59 18.13 -7.62 -18.06
C ALA A 59 17.15 -7.00 -17.05
N LEU A 60 15.84 -6.97 -17.36
CA LEU A 60 14.80 -6.51 -16.44
C LEU A 60 14.35 -7.57 -15.44
N ALA A 61 14.57 -8.86 -15.72
CA ALA A 61 14.11 -9.95 -14.84
C ALA A 61 14.52 -9.78 -13.36
N PRO A 62 15.75 -9.31 -13.03
CA PRO A 62 16.16 -9.05 -11.64
C PRO A 62 15.30 -8.02 -10.90
N ILE A 63 14.57 -7.14 -11.60
CA ILE A 63 13.69 -6.14 -10.93
C ILE A 63 12.60 -6.85 -10.12
N PHE A 64 12.10 -7.99 -10.60
CA PHE A 64 11.12 -8.79 -9.87
C PHE A 64 11.71 -9.43 -8.60
N LEU A 65 13.04 -9.63 -8.54
CA LEU A 65 13.69 -10.09 -7.32
C LEU A 65 13.65 -9.04 -6.19
N MET A 66 13.39 -7.76 -6.52
CA MET A 66 13.17 -6.72 -5.51
C MET A 66 11.99 -7.03 -4.58
N GLN A 67 11.07 -7.92 -4.97
CA GLN A 67 10.00 -8.43 -4.11
C GLN A 67 10.54 -9.10 -2.82
N ILE A 68 11.79 -9.55 -2.81
CA ILE A 68 12.42 -10.10 -1.61
C ILE A 68 12.47 -9.06 -0.47
N PHE A 69 12.67 -7.77 -0.82
CA PHE A 69 12.64 -6.68 0.16
C PHE A 69 11.25 -6.45 0.74
N GLY A 70 10.20 -6.77 0.00
CA GLY A 70 8.82 -6.78 0.51
C GLY A 70 8.61 -7.89 1.53
N SER A 71 9.07 -9.09 1.25
CA SER A 71 9.00 -10.22 2.19
C SER A 71 9.77 -9.92 3.47
N LEU A 72 10.97 -9.34 3.35
CA LEU A 72 11.75 -8.89 4.52
C LEU A 72 11.01 -7.78 5.28
N GLY A 73 10.44 -6.80 4.60
CA GLY A 73 9.63 -5.73 5.20
C GLY A 73 8.47 -6.30 6.02
N SER A 74 7.69 -7.23 5.45
CA SER A 74 6.60 -7.91 6.17
C SER A 74 7.09 -8.69 7.38
N PHE A 75 8.19 -9.44 7.23
CA PHE A 75 8.74 -10.26 8.31
C PHE A 75 9.21 -9.42 9.51
N PHE A 76 9.96 -8.35 9.26
CA PHE A 76 10.41 -7.45 10.33
C PHE A 76 9.25 -6.67 10.94
N THR A 77 8.28 -6.27 10.13
CA THR A 77 7.07 -5.59 10.61
C THR A 77 6.25 -6.50 11.53
N GLY A 78 6.06 -7.76 11.15
CA GLY A 78 5.35 -8.73 12.00
C GLY A 78 6.00 -8.86 13.39
N ARG A 79 7.34 -8.87 13.47
CA ARG A 79 8.04 -8.86 14.77
C ARG A 79 7.94 -7.52 15.49
N ALA A 80 8.03 -6.41 14.77
CA ALA A 80 7.96 -5.08 15.35
C ALA A 80 6.58 -4.76 15.94
N LEU A 81 5.50 -5.30 15.37
CA LEU A 81 4.13 -5.15 15.87
C LEU A 81 3.92 -5.67 17.31
N ALA A 82 4.80 -6.54 17.79
CA ALA A 82 4.79 -6.97 19.19
C ALA A 82 5.28 -5.89 20.17
N ARG A 83 6.02 -4.88 19.69
CA ARG A 83 6.69 -3.87 20.52
C ARG A 83 6.38 -2.42 20.12
N GLN A 84 5.87 -2.21 18.90
CA GLN A 84 5.64 -0.89 18.32
C GLN A 84 4.15 -0.69 18.03
N SER A 85 3.69 0.57 18.12
CA SER A 85 2.32 0.90 17.75
C SER A 85 2.10 0.80 16.25
N HIS A 86 0.88 0.42 15.84
CA HIS A 86 0.47 0.35 14.45
C HIS A 86 0.67 1.69 13.72
N GLY A 87 0.40 2.81 14.41
CA GLY A 87 0.60 4.15 13.83
C GLY A 87 2.05 4.40 13.47
N ARG A 88 3.02 4.09 14.35
CA ARG A 88 4.46 4.27 14.05
C ARG A 88 4.92 3.46 12.85
N LEU A 89 4.53 2.19 12.79
CA LEU A 89 4.90 1.31 11.68
C LEU A 89 4.22 1.73 10.37
N MET A 90 2.98 2.22 10.42
CA MET A 90 2.28 2.77 9.27
C MET A 90 3.03 3.97 8.69
N PHE A 91 3.39 4.95 9.52
CA PHE A 91 4.15 6.12 9.05
C PHE A 91 5.54 5.77 8.57
N LEU A 92 6.22 4.81 9.21
CA LEU A 92 7.50 4.29 8.73
C LEU A 92 7.35 3.69 7.33
N GLY A 93 6.35 2.83 7.13
CA GLY A 93 6.08 2.19 5.83
C GLY A 93 5.77 3.21 4.74
N LEU A 94 4.85 4.15 5.00
CA LEU A 94 4.49 5.20 4.05
C LEU A 94 5.67 6.15 3.78
N GLY A 95 6.48 6.47 4.77
CA GLY A 95 7.69 7.30 4.63
C GLY A 95 8.76 6.62 3.76
N LEU A 96 9.04 5.34 4.00
CA LEU A 96 9.94 4.54 3.16
C LEU A 96 9.42 4.45 1.73
N MET A 97 8.12 4.23 1.55
CA MET A 97 7.49 4.19 0.23
C MET A 97 7.65 5.52 -0.51
N MET A 98 7.40 6.65 0.15
CA MET A 98 7.61 7.97 -0.41
C MET A 98 9.08 8.21 -0.77
N GLY A 99 10.00 7.98 0.17
CA GLY A 99 11.44 8.16 -0.02
C GLY A 99 11.98 7.28 -1.15
N GLY A 100 11.57 6.00 -1.17
CA GLY A 100 11.92 5.06 -2.23
C GLY A 100 11.48 5.54 -3.62
N ALA A 101 10.22 6.00 -3.74
CA ALA A 101 9.72 6.57 -5.00
C ALA A 101 10.55 7.77 -5.45
N LEU A 102 10.85 8.71 -4.56
CA LEU A 102 11.66 9.91 -4.88
C LEU A 102 13.09 9.55 -5.28
N ILE A 103 13.74 8.57 -4.64
CA ILE A 103 15.07 8.09 -5.01
C ILE A 103 15.08 7.61 -6.47
N THR A 104 13.98 7.02 -6.97
CA THR A 104 13.91 6.57 -8.37
C THR A 104 13.93 7.73 -9.39
N LEU A 105 13.81 8.98 -8.99
CA LEU A 105 13.98 10.13 -9.90
C LEU A 105 15.44 10.31 -10.36
N ALA A 106 16.40 9.92 -9.53
CA ALA A 106 17.80 10.05 -9.87
C ALA A 106 18.15 9.20 -11.11
N PRO A 107 19.01 9.72 -12.03
CA PRO A 107 19.34 9.08 -13.30
C PRO A 107 20.03 7.70 -13.19
N PRO A 108 20.93 7.43 -12.22
CA PRO A 108 21.66 6.16 -12.18
C PRO A 108 20.72 4.95 -12.01
N ILE A 109 20.98 3.85 -12.73
CA ILE A 109 20.24 2.58 -12.58
C ILE A 109 20.27 2.09 -11.14
N ALA A 110 21.39 2.23 -10.46
CA ALA A 110 21.52 1.86 -9.04
C ALA A 110 20.49 2.59 -8.17
N ALA A 111 20.26 3.88 -8.42
CA ALA A 111 19.24 4.65 -7.70
C ALA A 111 17.82 4.14 -8.00
N LYS A 112 17.53 3.73 -9.25
CA LYS A 112 16.25 3.10 -9.60
C LYS A 112 16.03 1.82 -8.79
N LEU A 113 17.04 0.94 -8.71
CA LEU A 113 16.96 -0.33 -7.99
C LEU A 113 16.87 -0.13 -6.47
N ILE A 114 17.71 0.73 -5.89
CA ILE A 114 17.68 1.06 -4.47
C ILE A 114 16.34 1.69 -4.10
N GLY A 115 15.90 2.68 -4.87
CA GLY A 115 14.62 3.34 -4.66
C GLY A 115 13.46 2.36 -4.70
N LEU A 116 13.46 1.43 -5.67
CA LEU A 116 12.45 0.39 -5.78
C LEU A 116 12.46 -0.57 -4.59
N ALA A 117 13.64 -1.01 -4.15
CA ALA A 117 13.79 -1.88 -2.98
C ALA A 117 13.25 -1.22 -1.70
N VAL A 118 13.59 0.05 -1.47
CA VAL A 118 13.11 0.83 -0.32
C VAL A 118 11.59 1.05 -0.41
N PHE A 119 11.08 1.38 -1.61
CA PHE A 119 9.64 1.54 -1.86
C PHE A 119 8.87 0.27 -1.51
N ILE A 120 9.33 -0.89 -2.00
CA ILE A 120 8.67 -2.18 -1.77
C ILE A 120 8.71 -2.55 -0.28
N ALA A 121 9.86 -2.40 0.37
CA ALA A 121 9.97 -2.65 1.81
C ALA A 121 8.98 -1.79 2.61
N GLY A 122 8.88 -0.50 2.28
CA GLY A 122 7.92 0.43 2.87
C GLY A 122 6.47 0.04 2.63
N LEU A 123 6.13 -0.29 1.39
CA LEU A 123 4.80 -0.72 0.98
C LEU A 123 4.34 -1.96 1.77
N PHE A 124 5.17 -2.99 1.84
CA PHE A 124 4.83 -4.21 2.56
C PHE A 124 4.81 -4.00 4.08
N THR A 125 5.62 -3.09 4.61
CA THR A 125 5.51 -2.65 6.01
C THR A 125 4.14 -2.01 6.27
N ALA A 126 3.69 -1.07 5.44
CA ALA A 126 2.39 -0.44 5.58
C ALA A 126 1.24 -1.44 5.38
N HIS A 127 1.34 -2.33 4.38
CA HIS A 127 0.33 -3.36 4.10
C HIS A 127 0.16 -4.35 5.27
N THR A 128 1.27 -4.88 5.80
CA THR A 128 1.26 -5.79 6.96
C THR A 128 0.69 -5.09 8.20
N THR A 129 1.04 -3.82 8.38
CA THR A 129 0.50 -3.02 9.48
C THR A 129 -1.00 -2.81 9.32
N ALA A 130 -1.49 -2.46 8.12
CA ALA A 130 -2.91 -2.23 7.86
C ALA A 130 -3.75 -3.49 8.11
N THR A 131 -3.33 -4.64 7.59
CA THR A 131 -4.03 -5.92 7.78
C THR A 131 -4.04 -6.36 9.24
N SER A 132 -2.92 -6.19 9.96
CA SER A 132 -2.86 -6.44 11.41
C SER A 132 -3.78 -5.49 12.18
N TRP A 133 -3.89 -4.24 11.76
CA TRP A 133 -4.73 -3.24 12.42
C TRP A 133 -6.21 -3.53 12.27
N ILE A 134 -6.66 -4.00 11.09
CA ILE A 134 -8.04 -4.44 10.87
C ILE A 134 -8.45 -5.52 11.87
N GLY A 135 -7.56 -6.48 12.15
CA GLY A 135 -7.82 -7.56 13.12
C GLY A 135 -7.91 -7.10 14.59
N ARG A 136 -7.62 -5.82 14.87
CA ARG A 136 -7.69 -5.21 16.22
C ARG A 136 -8.75 -4.11 16.34
N LEU A 137 -9.60 -3.95 15.33
CA LEU A 137 -10.70 -2.99 15.41
C LEU A 137 -11.83 -3.62 16.29
N ASP A 138 -12.10 -2.97 17.43
CA ASP A 138 -13.11 -3.44 18.40
C ASP A 138 -14.52 -3.47 17.81
N ASP A 139 -14.79 -2.58 16.84
CA ASP A 139 -16.07 -2.47 16.14
C ASP A 139 -16.28 -3.53 15.04
N VAL A 140 -15.31 -4.42 14.83
CA VAL A 140 -15.34 -5.45 13.78
C VAL A 140 -15.50 -6.85 14.40
N HIS A 141 -16.74 -7.31 14.53
CA HIS A 141 -17.06 -8.63 15.09
C HIS A 141 -16.60 -9.81 14.23
N ASP A 142 -16.54 -9.63 12.90
CA ASP A 142 -16.04 -10.62 11.94
C ASP A 142 -14.93 -10.00 11.08
N THR A 143 -13.71 -10.44 11.30
CA THR A 143 -12.51 -9.92 10.60
C THR A 143 -12.49 -10.31 9.11
N ALA A 144 -13.10 -11.43 8.74
CA ALA A 144 -13.02 -11.92 7.36
C ALA A 144 -13.71 -11.00 6.33
N PRO A 145 -14.94 -10.50 6.55
CA PRO A 145 -15.56 -9.53 5.67
C PRO A 145 -14.82 -8.18 5.62
N ALA A 146 -14.25 -7.74 6.76
CA ALA A 146 -13.49 -6.50 6.82
C ALA A 146 -12.20 -6.57 5.98
N VAL A 147 -11.46 -7.67 6.09
CA VAL A 147 -10.29 -7.92 5.23
C VAL A 147 -10.70 -8.05 3.77
N SER A 148 -11.86 -8.66 3.48
CA SER A 148 -12.37 -8.77 2.10
C SER A 148 -12.67 -7.39 1.49
N LEU A 149 -13.27 -6.46 2.25
CA LEU A 149 -13.51 -5.08 1.81
C LEU A 149 -12.18 -4.35 1.57
N TYR A 150 -11.22 -4.48 2.49
CA TYR A 150 -9.88 -3.93 2.32
C TYR A 150 -9.22 -4.45 1.03
N MET A 151 -9.25 -5.77 0.77
CA MET A 151 -8.68 -6.38 -0.43
C MET A 151 -9.39 -5.93 -1.70
N LEU A 152 -10.70 -5.74 -1.67
CA LEU A 152 -11.45 -5.20 -2.81
C LEU A 152 -10.95 -3.79 -3.16
N CYS A 153 -10.87 -2.89 -2.17
CA CYS A 153 -10.34 -1.55 -2.37
C CYS A 153 -8.88 -1.58 -2.84
N TYR A 154 -8.06 -2.47 -2.28
CA TYR A 154 -6.67 -2.69 -2.66
C TYR A 154 -6.53 -2.99 -4.16
N TYR A 155 -7.27 -3.97 -4.68
CA TYR A 155 -7.20 -4.33 -6.10
C TYR A 155 -7.82 -3.29 -7.03
N ILE A 156 -8.90 -2.63 -6.62
CA ILE A 156 -9.46 -1.50 -7.38
C ILE A 156 -8.41 -0.38 -7.50
N GLY A 157 -7.71 -0.08 -6.40
CA GLY A 157 -6.61 0.90 -6.40
C GLY A 157 -5.53 0.56 -7.40
N GLY A 158 -5.15 -0.73 -7.49
CA GLY A 158 -4.19 -1.24 -8.47
C GLY A 158 -4.57 -0.89 -9.90
N SER A 159 -5.83 -1.09 -10.26
CA SER A 159 -6.33 -0.79 -11.60
C SER A 159 -6.43 0.72 -11.85
N VAL A 160 -7.00 1.46 -10.91
CA VAL A 160 -7.27 2.90 -11.09
C VAL A 160 -5.97 3.71 -11.19
N LEU A 161 -5.05 3.54 -10.24
CA LEU A 161 -3.80 4.31 -10.25
C LEU A 161 -2.85 3.87 -11.37
N ALA A 162 -2.88 2.61 -11.81
CA ALA A 162 -2.12 2.19 -12.97
C ALA A 162 -2.59 2.88 -14.26
N VAL A 163 -3.90 3.04 -14.44
CA VAL A 163 -4.46 3.79 -15.58
C VAL A 163 -4.09 5.27 -15.50
N LEU A 164 -4.25 5.90 -14.33
CA LEU A 164 -3.85 7.30 -14.13
C LEU A 164 -2.34 7.50 -14.34
N GLY A 165 -1.54 6.53 -13.91
CA GLY A 165 -0.09 6.49 -14.17
C GLY A 165 0.23 6.46 -15.66
N GLY A 166 -0.62 5.80 -16.48
CA GLY A 166 -0.49 5.78 -17.93
C GLY A 166 -0.64 7.15 -18.56
N PHE A 167 -1.67 7.87 -18.18
CA PHE A 167 -1.84 9.26 -18.64
C PHE A 167 -0.67 10.13 -18.18
N ALA A 168 -0.28 10.06 -16.91
CA ALA A 168 0.86 10.83 -16.39
C ALA A 168 2.18 10.52 -17.13
N TYR A 169 2.42 9.24 -17.42
CA TYR A 169 3.61 8.82 -18.16
C TYR A 169 3.60 9.28 -19.60
N ALA A 170 2.46 9.23 -20.28
CA ALA A 170 2.31 9.65 -21.67
C ALA A 170 2.54 11.15 -21.86
N GLU A 171 2.07 11.98 -20.91
CA GLU A 171 2.16 13.43 -21.00
C GLU A 171 3.55 13.99 -20.63
N VAL A 172 4.14 13.53 -19.54
CA VAL A 172 5.35 14.12 -18.94
C VAL A 172 6.46 13.10 -18.67
N GLY A 173 6.14 11.79 -18.72
CA GLY A 173 7.08 10.71 -18.45
C GLY A 173 7.22 10.39 -16.97
N TRP A 174 8.40 9.84 -16.61
CA TRP A 174 8.67 9.31 -15.27
C TRP A 174 8.43 10.29 -14.11
N PRO A 175 8.84 11.57 -14.19
CA PRO A 175 8.59 12.51 -13.10
C PRO A 175 7.12 12.68 -12.75
N ALA A 176 6.21 12.68 -13.74
CA ALA A 176 4.77 12.78 -13.46
C ALA A 176 4.21 11.52 -12.80
N VAL A 177 4.72 10.34 -13.15
CA VAL A 177 4.36 9.09 -12.46
C VAL A 177 4.76 9.16 -10.98
N ILE A 178 5.97 9.63 -10.67
CA ILE A 178 6.41 9.79 -9.28
C ILE A 178 5.62 10.87 -8.56
N ALA A 179 5.25 11.96 -9.22
CA ALA A 179 4.38 12.99 -8.63
C ALA A 179 2.99 12.41 -8.28
N LEU A 180 2.40 11.59 -9.15
CA LEU A 180 1.15 10.88 -8.87
C LEU A 180 1.28 9.94 -7.65
N ILE A 181 2.36 9.15 -7.59
CA ILE A 181 2.65 8.25 -6.47
C ILE A 181 2.83 9.05 -5.19
N ALA A 182 3.55 10.17 -5.23
CA ALA A 182 3.76 11.04 -4.07
C ALA A 182 2.43 11.64 -3.59
N ALA A 183 1.61 12.16 -4.47
CA ALA A 183 0.29 12.71 -4.15
C ALA A 183 -0.62 11.63 -3.52
N ALA A 184 -0.69 10.43 -4.11
CA ALA A 184 -1.45 9.31 -3.55
C ALA A 184 -0.91 8.90 -2.17
N THR A 185 0.41 8.82 -1.99
CA THR A 185 1.03 8.50 -0.70
C THR A 185 0.71 9.55 0.37
N LEU A 186 0.67 10.85 0.01
CA LEU A 186 0.23 11.90 0.91
C LEU A 186 -1.22 11.71 1.35
N VAL A 187 -2.11 11.30 0.46
CA VAL A 187 -3.50 10.95 0.82
C VAL A 187 -3.52 9.80 1.83
N ALA A 188 -2.70 8.77 1.64
CA ALA A 188 -2.59 7.66 2.60
C ALA A 188 -2.03 8.13 3.96
N ILE A 189 -1.05 9.04 3.98
CA ILE A 189 -0.51 9.63 5.21
C ILE A 189 -1.61 10.42 5.94
N LEU A 190 -2.39 11.24 5.23
CA LEU A 190 -3.51 11.97 5.82
C LEU A 190 -4.59 11.04 6.39
N ALA A 191 -4.89 9.94 5.69
CA ALA A 191 -5.80 8.91 6.18
C ALA A 191 -5.26 8.25 7.47
N ALA A 192 -3.97 7.92 7.51
CA ALA A 192 -3.32 7.36 8.70
C ALA A 192 -3.31 8.35 9.89
N LEU A 193 -3.09 9.65 9.64
CA LEU A 193 -3.17 10.70 10.66
C LEU A 193 -4.58 10.80 11.26
N ARG A 194 -5.62 10.78 10.41
CA ARG A 194 -7.01 10.78 10.88
C ARG A 194 -7.32 9.55 11.70
N LEU A 195 -6.87 8.37 11.26
CA LEU A 195 -7.06 7.12 11.98
C LEU A 195 -6.45 7.17 13.37
N CYS A 196 -5.20 7.64 13.53
CA CYS A 196 -4.53 7.77 14.82
C CYS A 196 -5.25 8.76 15.76
N ARG A 197 -5.76 9.89 15.23
CA ARG A 197 -6.51 10.87 16.04
C ARG A 197 -7.83 10.31 16.58
N HIS A 198 -8.55 9.51 15.79
CA HIS A 198 -9.78 8.85 16.23
C HIS A 198 -9.56 7.84 17.36
N LEU A 199 -8.38 7.23 17.45
CA LEU A 199 -8.04 6.31 18.54
C LEU A 199 -7.69 7.08 19.83
N SER A 200 -6.88 8.13 19.75
CA SER A 200 -6.56 8.95 20.90
C SER A 200 -7.78 9.63 21.53
N ALA A 201 -8.78 10.01 20.72
CA ALA A 201 -10.01 10.60 21.23
C ALA A 201 -10.93 9.58 21.93
N ALA A 202 -10.88 8.32 21.53
CA ALA A 202 -11.64 7.23 22.17
C ALA A 202 -11.03 6.87 23.55
N ASP A 203 -9.68 6.82 23.64
CA ASP A 203 -8.96 6.53 24.90
C ASP A 203 -9.10 7.63 25.96
N THR A 204 -9.39 8.88 25.58
CA THR A 204 -9.61 9.99 26.52
C THR A 204 -11.05 10.12 26.97
N ALA A 205 -12.00 9.40 26.38
CA ALA A 205 -13.43 9.44 26.69
C ALA A 205 -13.89 8.24 27.53
N SER A 206 -13.01 7.26 27.78
CA SER A 206 -13.19 6.09 28.65
C SER A 206 -12.56 6.30 30.01
#